data_c0d45d0bf3db4b2a18ea1faeb89f204c
#
_entry.id   c0d45d0bf3db4b2a18ea1faeb89f204c
#
_cell.length_a   1.000
_cell.length_b   1.000
_cell.length_c   1.000
_cell.angle_alpha   90.00
_cell.angle_beta   90.00
_cell.angle_gamma   90.00
#
_symmetry.space_group_name_H-M   'P 1'
#
loop_
_entity.id
_entity.type
_entity.pdbx_description
1 polymer ?
#
loop_
_entity_poly.entity_id
_entity_poly.type
_entity_poly.pdbx_seq_one_letter_code
_entity_poly.pdbx_strand_id
1 'polypeptide(L)'
;MRIVIKVGSNVLTRKDGKLDITRMSAIVDQIAWLRNKGYEVILVSSGAVASGRGELKVERKLGSVEQRQLFSALGQVKLINLYYDLFREYHIHVGQVLTMKENFSSRREYLNQRACMTVMLENGVIPIVNENDTVSVTELMFTDNDELSGLIASMMDARTLIILSNIDGIYNGSPSNPDSQVIRTVAHGKDMSEYIQDEKSGFGRGGMITKCSIARKVADEGIRVIIANGRRDDILINLISSPQSTLHTEFVPNADNVSNVKKWIAHSGSFAKGAVHVNSRAAEALRSGRAVSLLMVGVTVV
;
A
#
# COMPACT_ATOMS: atom_id res chain seq x y z
N MET A 1 10.63 -6.79 -14.29
CA MET A 1 10.67 -5.79 -13.20
C MET A 1 9.37 -5.83 -12.44
N ARG A 2 9.41 -5.89 -11.08
CA ARG A 2 8.22 -6.03 -10.22
C ARG A 2 7.68 -4.68 -9.77
N ILE A 3 6.36 -4.49 -9.92
CA ILE A 3 5.63 -3.28 -9.54
C ILE A 3 4.45 -3.67 -8.66
N VAL A 4 4.28 -2.96 -7.54
CA VAL A 4 3.05 -3.01 -6.74
C VAL A 4 2.19 -1.80 -7.10
N ILE A 5 0.93 -2.05 -7.43
CA ILE A 5 -0.04 -1.00 -7.74
C ILE A 5 -1.14 -1.04 -6.68
N LYS A 6 -1.29 0.04 -5.94
CA LYS A 6 -2.39 0.18 -4.99
C LYS A 6 -3.47 1.07 -5.57
N VAL A 7 -4.72 0.60 -5.53
CA VAL A 7 -5.88 1.37 -5.98
C VAL A 7 -6.79 1.68 -4.79
N GLY A 8 -6.93 2.96 -4.49
CA GLY A 8 -7.74 3.44 -3.36
C GLY A 8 -9.26 3.32 -3.63
N SER A 9 -10.05 3.18 -2.55
CA SER A 9 -11.51 3.13 -2.65
C SER A 9 -12.10 4.33 -3.39
N ASN A 10 -11.57 5.54 -3.13
CA ASN A 10 -12.03 6.77 -3.80
C ASN A 10 -11.77 6.77 -5.32
N VAL A 11 -10.88 5.92 -5.82
CA VAL A 11 -10.66 5.73 -7.26
C VAL A 11 -11.69 4.74 -7.83
N LEU A 12 -12.00 3.70 -7.05
CA LEU A 12 -12.84 2.58 -7.48
C LEU A 12 -14.33 2.78 -7.21
N THR A 13 -14.73 3.85 -6.52
CA THR A 13 -16.13 4.10 -6.19
C THR A 13 -16.65 5.41 -6.78
N ARG A 14 -17.90 5.38 -7.21
CA ARG A 14 -18.67 6.55 -7.64
C ARG A 14 -19.18 7.34 -6.43
N LYS A 15 -19.74 8.52 -6.68
CA LYS A 15 -20.34 9.36 -5.63
C LYS A 15 -21.50 8.68 -4.88
N ASP A 16 -22.21 7.76 -5.53
CA ASP A 16 -23.28 6.94 -4.95
C ASP A 16 -22.78 5.76 -4.08
N GLY A 17 -21.46 5.63 -3.92
CA GLY A 17 -20.81 4.59 -3.13
C GLY A 17 -20.68 3.23 -3.82
N LYS A 18 -21.15 3.08 -5.06
CA LYS A 18 -21.00 1.83 -5.82
C LYS A 18 -19.66 1.77 -6.54
N LEU A 19 -19.25 0.55 -6.92
CA LEU A 19 -18.05 0.37 -7.73
C LEU A 19 -18.19 1.05 -9.09
N ASP A 20 -17.14 1.71 -9.52
CA ASP A 20 -16.98 2.31 -10.84
C ASP A 20 -16.35 1.28 -11.79
N ILE A 21 -17.20 0.48 -12.44
CA ILE A 21 -16.77 -0.59 -13.37
C ILE A 21 -15.96 -0.01 -14.52
N THR A 22 -16.35 1.16 -15.04
CA THR A 22 -15.62 1.83 -16.14
C THR A 22 -14.20 2.16 -15.72
N ARG A 23 -14.03 2.70 -14.50
CA ARG A 23 -12.70 3.01 -13.96
C ARG A 23 -11.89 1.76 -13.68
N MET A 24 -12.53 0.70 -13.16
CA MET A 24 -11.87 -0.60 -12.95
C MET A 24 -11.38 -1.19 -14.27
N SER A 25 -12.21 -1.17 -15.31
CA SER A 25 -11.83 -1.63 -16.65
C SER A 25 -10.62 -0.85 -17.17
N ALA A 26 -10.67 0.48 -17.14
CA ALA A 26 -9.57 1.31 -17.60
C ALA A 26 -8.25 1.07 -16.84
N ILE A 27 -8.30 0.73 -15.54
CA ILE A 27 -7.11 0.37 -14.76
C ILE A 27 -6.60 -1.03 -15.17
N VAL A 28 -7.52 -1.99 -15.38
CA VAL A 28 -7.18 -3.35 -15.84
C VAL A 28 -6.51 -3.31 -17.21
N ASP A 29 -7.02 -2.50 -18.16
CA ASP A 29 -6.44 -2.30 -19.49
C ASP A 29 -4.96 -1.85 -19.39
N GLN A 30 -4.69 -0.90 -18.52
CA GLN A 30 -3.34 -0.38 -18.28
C GLN A 30 -2.45 -1.42 -17.59
N ILE A 31 -2.98 -2.21 -16.66
CA ILE A 31 -2.23 -3.31 -16.03
C ILE A 31 -1.92 -4.40 -17.05
N ALA A 32 -2.86 -4.73 -17.94
CA ALA A 32 -2.62 -5.66 -19.04
C ALA A 32 -1.51 -5.16 -19.97
N TRP A 33 -1.50 -3.86 -20.28
CA TRP A 33 -0.42 -3.24 -21.04
C TRP A 33 0.95 -3.38 -20.33
N LEU A 34 1.01 -3.14 -19.01
CA LEU A 34 2.23 -3.33 -18.21
C LEU A 34 2.73 -4.79 -18.27
N ARG A 35 1.80 -5.75 -18.14
CA ARG A 35 2.11 -7.18 -18.26
C ARG A 35 2.72 -7.51 -19.63
N ASN A 36 2.13 -6.98 -20.70
CA ASN A 36 2.64 -7.16 -22.07
C ASN A 36 4.01 -6.54 -22.29
N LYS A 37 4.39 -5.54 -21.48
CA LYS A 37 5.74 -4.95 -21.43
C LYS A 37 6.71 -5.72 -20.54
N GLY A 38 6.31 -6.88 -19.99
CA GLY A 38 7.16 -7.74 -19.17
C GLY A 38 7.27 -7.33 -17.70
N TYR A 39 6.35 -6.50 -17.19
CA TYR A 39 6.30 -6.19 -15.76
C TYR A 39 5.59 -7.29 -14.98
N GLU A 40 6.14 -7.67 -13.83
CA GLU A 40 5.43 -8.44 -12.82
C GLU A 40 4.59 -7.49 -11.97
N VAL A 41 3.27 -7.64 -12.00
CA VAL A 41 2.35 -6.74 -11.31
C VAL A 41 1.70 -7.45 -10.13
N ILE A 42 1.67 -6.79 -8.97
CA ILE A 42 0.87 -7.14 -7.80
C ILE A 42 -0.13 -6.00 -7.60
N LEU A 43 -1.41 -6.34 -7.52
CA LEU A 43 -2.48 -5.35 -7.34
C LEU A 43 -2.95 -5.36 -5.88
N VAL A 44 -2.86 -4.24 -5.17
CA VAL A 44 -3.48 -4.05 -3.85
C VAL A 44 -4.74 -3.23 -4.05
N SER A 45 -5.90 -3.86 -3.85
CA SER A 45 -7.19 -3.25 -4.18
C SER A 45 -8.01 -2.96 -2.93
N SER A 46 -8.54 -1.75 -2.85
CA SER A 46 -9.62 -1.39 -1.93
C SER A 46 -10.99 -1.64 -2.59
N GLY A 47 -12.08 -1.31 -1.87
CA GLY A 47 -13.43 -1.26 -2.45
C GLY A 47 -14.35 -2.41 -2.04
N ALA A 48 -13.87 -3.41 -1.30
CA ALA A 48 -14.71 -4.53 -0.86
C ALA A 48 -15.92 -4.06 -0.03
N VAL A 49 -15.70 -3.28 1.02
CA VAL A 49 -16.79 -2.75 1.87
C VAL A 49 -17.79 -1.91 1.06
N ALA A 50 -17.29 -1.05 0.16
CA ALA A 50 -18.14 -0.24 -0.70
C ALA A 50 -18.98 -1.11 -1.65
N SER A 51 -18.37 -2.15 -2.22
CA SER A 51 -19.06 -3.12 -3.08
C SER A 51 -20.20 -3.83 -2.34
N GLY A 52 -19.95 -4.27 -1.10
CA GLY A 52 -20.94 -5.00 -0.30
C GLY A 52 -22.10 -4.14 0.21
N ARG A 53 -21.87 -2.86 0.47
CA ARG A 53 -22.96 -1.94 0.87
C ARG A 53 -24.06 -1.83 -0.18
N GLY A 54 -23.74 -2.00 -1.44
CA GLY A 54 -24.71 -1.98 -2.53
C GLY A 54 -25.52 -3.28 -2.70
N GLU A 55 -25.11 -4.38 -2.04
CA GLU A 55 -25.70 -5.70 -2.24
C GLU A 55 -26.83 -6.01 -1.24
N LEU A 56 -26.76 -5.47 -0.04
CA LEU A 56 -27.69 -5.83 1.03
C LEU A 56 -28.23 -4.60 1.75
N LYS A 57 -29.56 -4.49 1.84
CA LYS A 57 -30.21 -3.55 2.75
C LYS A 57 -30.29 -4.19 4.14
N VAL A 58 -29.70 -3.55 5.11
CA VAL A 58 -29.71 -4.01 6.52
C VAL A 58 -30.78 -3.25 7.27
N GLU A 59 -31.74 -3.98 7.85
CA GLU A 59 -32.88 -3.40 8.56
C GLU A 59 -32.50 -2.92 9.97
N ARG A 60 -31.60 -3.64 10.65
CA ARG A 60 -31.11 -3.25 11.98
C ARG A 60 -29.89 -2.35 11.92
N LYS A 61 -29.73 -1.47 12.90
CA LYS A 61 -28.51 -0.67 13.05
C LYS A 61 -27.36 -1.59 13.45
N LEU A 62 -26.32 -1.67 12.61
CA LEU A 62 -25.10 -2.41 12.89
C LEU A 62 -24.04 -1.49 13.51
N GLY A 63 -23.21 -2.04 14.39
CA GLY A 63 -21.97 -1.41 14.83
C GLY A 63 -20.96 -1.26 13.69
N SER A 64 -19.95 -0.42 13.86
CA SER A 64 -18.95 -0.13 12.81
C SER A 64 -18.17 -1.39 12.38
N VAL A 65 -17.82 -2.25 13.32
CA VAL A 65 -17.13 -3.52 13.08
C VAL A 65 -18.04 -4.50 12.33
N GLU A 66 -19.27 -4.69 12.80
CA GLU A 66 -20.25 -5.57 12.16
C GLU A 66 -20.54 -5.15 10.71
N GLN A 67 -20.70 -3.83 10.48
CA GLN A 67 -20.89 -3.29 9.11
C GLN A 67 -19.70 -3.62 8.20
N ARG A 68 -18.49 -3.42 8.72
CA ARG A 68 -17.28 -3.68 7.96
C ARG A 68 -17.15 -5.16 7.63
N GLN A 69 -17.31 -6.04 8.60
CA GLN A 69 -17.24 -7.49 8.42
C GLN A 69 -18.30 -7.98 7.42
N LEU A 70 -19.57 -7.60 7.62
CA LEU A 70 -20.66 -8.01 6.74
C LEU A 70 -20.45 -7.53 5.29
N PHE A 71 -20.17 -6.24 5.13
CA PHE A 71 -20.07 -5.68 3.78
C PHE A 71 -18.76 -6.07 3.08
N SER A 72 -17.68 -6.31 3.81
CA SER A 72 -16.46 -6.84 3.19
C SER A 72 -16.65 -8.30 2.76
N ALA A 73 -17.32 -9.12 3.57
CA ALA A 73 -17.60 -10.52 3.21
C ALA A 73 -18.37 -10.63 1.89
N LEU A 74 -19.44 -9.85 1.74
CA LEU A 74 -20.24 -9.82 0.51
C LEU A 74 -19.48 -9.14 -0.63
N GLY A 75 -18.88 -8.01 -0.35
CA GLY A 75 -18.28 -7.17 -1.39
C GLY A 75 -16.95 -7.70 -1.92
N GLN A 76 -16.21 -8.48 -1.14
CA GLN A 76 -14.97 -9.10 -1.60
C GLN A 76 -15.24 -10.13 -2.72
N VAL A 77 -16.30 -10.91 -2.61
CA VAL A 77 -16.71 -11.85 -3.66
C VAL A 77 -17.01 -11.10 -4.96
N LYS A 78 -17.78 -10.02 -4.88
CA LYS A 78 -18.12 -9.20 -6.04
C LYS A 78 -16.89 -8.52 -6.65
N LEU A 79 -16.03 -7.96 -5.82
CA LEU A 79 -14.81 -7.26 -6.24
C LEU A 79 -13.87 -8.21 -6.99
N ILE A 80 -13.63 -9.41 -6.45
CA ILE A 80 -12.71 -10.37 -7.08
C ILE A 80 -13.29 -10.95 -8.37
N ASN A 81 -14.60 -11.23 -8.41
CA ASN A 81 -15.26 -11.70 -9.61
C ASN A 81 -15.17 -10.66 -10.75
N LEU A 82 -15.37 -9.37 -10.43
CA LEU A 82 -15.24 -8.30 -11.41
C LEU A 82 -13.81 -8.19 -11.96
N TYR A 83 -12.80 -8.26 -11.10
CA TYR A 83 -11.41 -8.31 -11.57
C TYR A 83 -11.13 -9.54 -12.43
N TYR A 84 -11.62 -10.71 -11.99
CA TYR A 84 -11.47 -11.96 -12.76
C TYR A 84 -12.06 -11.83 -14.17
N ASP A 85 -13.28 -11.31 -14.31
CA ASP A 85 -13.94 -11.13 -15.59
C ASP A 85 -13.19 -10.12 -16.47
N LEU A 86 -12.77 -8.98 -15.92
CA LEU A 86 -12.03 -7.95 -16.66
C LEU A 86 -10.65 -8.46 -17.15
N PHE A 87 -9.88 -9.13 -16.29
CA PHE A 87 -8.57 -9.67 -16.69
C PHE A 87 -8.66 -10.84 -17.66
N ARG A 88 -9.74 -11.62 -17.61
CA ARG A 88 -9.99 -12.73 -18.52
C ARG A 88 -10.04 -12.29 -19.98
N GLU A 89 -10.54 -11.09 -20.27
CA GLU A 89 -10.57 -10.51 -21.62
C GLU A 89 -9.14 -10.34 -22.22
N TYR A 90 -8.13 -10.26 -21.35
CA TYR A 90 -6.71 -10.20 -21.73
C TYR A 90 -5.98 -11.54 -21.60
N HIS A 91 -6.68 -12.64 -21.33
CA HIS A 91 -6.10 -13.96 -21.04
C HIS A 91 -5.11 -13.92 -19.86
N ILE A 92 -5.34 -13.04 -18.88
CA ILE A 92 -4.53 -12.89 -17.67
C ILE A 92 -5.26 -13.56 -16.50
N HIS A 93 -4.55 -14.48 -15.85
CA HIS A 93 -5.05 -15.11 -14.64
C HIS A 93 -4.79 -14.20 -13.41
N VAL A 94 -5.74 -14.20 -12.50
CA VAL A 94 -5.64 -13.50 -11.23
C VAL A 94 -5.86 -14.45 -10.07
N GLY A 95 -5.26 -14.17 -8.92
CA GLY A 95 -5.48 -14.94 -7.71
C GLY A 95 -5.65 -14.02 -6.51
N GLN A 96 -6.60 -14.35 -5.63
CA GLN A 96 -6.88 -13.59 -4.43
C GLN A 96 -5.88 -13.91 -3.32
N VAL A 97 -5.39 -12.87 -2.65
CA VAL A 97 -4.59 -12.97 -1.42
C VAL A 97 -5.22 -12.07 -0.37
N LEU A 98 -5.83 -12.68 0.65
CA LEU A 98 -6.32 -11.94 1.82
C LEU A 98 -5.31 -12.04 2.95
N THR A 99 -4.99 -10.91 3.56
CA THR A 99 -3.96 -10.83 4.59
C THR A 99 -4.41 -9.97 5.77
N MET A 100 -3.79 -10.19 6.91
CA MET A 100 -3.96 -9.42 8.13
C MET A 100 -2.63 -8.84 8.57
N LYS A 101 -2.65 -7.79 9.36
CA LYS A 101 -1.44 -7.17 9.90
C LYS A 101 -0.57 -8.17 10.66
N GLU A 102 -1.19 -9.07 11.41
CA GLU A 102 -0.51 -10.14 12.17
C GLU A 102 0.34 -11.07 11.30
N ASN A 103 -0.07 -11.33 10.05
CA ASN A 103 0.70 -12.18 9.15
C ASN A 103 2.08 -11.59 8.81
N PHE A 104 2.28 -10.29 9.00
CA PHE A 104 3.58 -9.64 8.85
C PHE A 104 4.43 -9.68 10.12
N SER A 105 3.84 -9.94 11.28
CA SER A 105 4.56 -10.05 12.56
C SER A 105 5.29 -11.38 12.70
N SER A 106 4.69 -12.45 12.18
CA SER A 106 5.27 -13.79 12.17
C SER A 106 6.19 -13.98 10.97
N ARG A 107 7.48 -14.23 11.21
CA ARG A 107 8.45 -14.48 10.14
C ARG A 107 8.03 -15.66 9.25
N ARG A 108 7.44 -16.70 9.83
CA ARG A 108 6.96 -17.88 9.10
C ARG A 108 5.81 -17.52 8.16
N GLU A 109 4.81 -16.78 8.64
CA GLU A 109 3.66 -16.39 7.85
C GLU A 109 4.06 -15.40 6.74
N TYR A 110 4.92 -14.45 7.07
CA TYR A 110 5.52 -13.53 6.09
C TYR A 110 6.20 -14.29 4.94
N LEU A 111 7.04 -15.29 5.25
CA LEU A 111 7.72 -16.09 4.23
C LEU A 111 6.77 -16.98 3.43
N ASN A 112 5.74 -17.55 4.06
CA ASN A 112 4.73 -18.34 3.37
C ASN A 112 3.91 -17.47 2.39
N GLN A 113 3.50 -16.29 2.80
CA GLN A 113 2.80 -15.34 1.93
C GLN A 113 3.69 -14.91 0.75
N ARG A 114 4.95 -14.57 1.03
CA ARG A 114 5.94 -14.25 -0.01
C ARG A 114 6.10 -15.38 -1.01
N ALA A 115 6.26 -16.62 -0.53
CA ALA A 115 6.42 -17.80 -1.38
C ALA A 115 5.19 -18.01 -2.27
N CYS A 116 3.99 -17.93 -1.71
CA CYS A 116 2.73 -18.03 -2.46
C CYS A 116 2.67 -17.03 -3.61
N MET A 117 2.86 -15.73 -3.32
CA MET A 117 2.81 -14.70 -4.36
C MET A 117 3.95 -14.82 -5.36
N THR A 118 5.12 -15.32 -4.96
CA THR A 118 6.23 -15.59 -5.88
C THR A 118 5.83 -16.65 -6.90
N VAL A 119 5.28 -17.78 -6.44
CA VAL A 119 4.80 -18.86 -7.32
C VAL A 119 3.67 -18.35 -8.25
N MET A 120 2.77 -17.50 -7.77
CA MET A 120 1.75 -16.89 -8.63
C MET A 120 2.39 -16.09 -9.76
N LEU A 121 3.33 -15.20 -9.45
CA LEU A 121 4.02 -14.36 -10.45
C LEU A 121 4.82 -15.19 -11.45
N GLU A 122 5.52 -16.22 -11.00
CA GLU A 122 6.28 -17.15 -11.85
C GLU A 122 5.38 -17.90 -12.85
N ASN A 123 4.12 -18.13 -12.47
CA ASN A 123 3.12 -18.75 -13.35
C ASN A 123 2.24 -17.73 -14.10
N GLY A 124 2.65 -16.47 -14.15
CA GLY A 124 1.95 -15.43 -14.89
C GLY A 124 0.63 -14.95 -14.26
N VAL A 125 0.34 -15.36 -13.03
CA VAL A 125 -0.87 -14.95 -12.29
C VAL A 125 -0.61 -13.63 -11.56
N ILE A 126 -1.54 -12.68 -11.67
CA ILE A 126 -1.51 -11.42 -10.91
C ILE A 126 -2.11 -11.66 -9.51
N PRO A 127 -1.34 -11.48 -8.42
CA PRO A 127 -1.91 -11.46 -7.09
C PRO A 127 -2.77 -10.21 -6.89
N ILE A 128 -4.03 -10.39 -6.48
CA ILE A 128 -4.92 -9.31 -6.03
C ILE A 128 -5.00 -9.40 -4.51
N VAL A 129 -4.34 -8.45 -3.86
CA VAL A 129 -4.17 -8.42 -2.40
C VAL A 129 -5.18 -7.46 -1.78
N ASN A 130 -5.81 -7.87 -0.69
CA ASN A 130 -6.64 -7.01 0.15
C ASN A 130 -6.53 -7.41 1.62
N GLU A 131 -6.96 -6.52 2.52
CA GLU A 131 -7.12 -6.88 3.93
C GLU A 131 -8.24 -7.90 4.11
N ASN A 132 -8.04 -8.84 5.05
CA ASN A 132 -9.09 -9.76 5.46
C ASN A 132 -10.01 -9.09 6.50
N ASP A 133 -10.84 -8.17 6.05
CA ASP A 133 -11.75 -7.39 6.88
C ASP A 133 -12.78 -8.23 7.66
N THR A 134 -12.96 -9.51 7.31
CA THR A 134 -13.92 -10.39 8.00
C THR A 134 -13.42 -10.86 9.35
N VAL A 135 -12.12 -10.93 9.54
CA VAL A 135 -11.48 -11.37 10.78
C VAL A 135 -10.63 -10.28 11.44
N SER A 136 -10.25 -9.25 10.69
CA SER A 136 -9.52 -8.10 11.24
C SER A 136 -10.42 -7.29 12.16
N VAL A 137 -10.08 -7.21 13.44
CA VAL A 137 -10.73 -6.37 14.45
C VAL A 137 -9.85 -5.16 14.80
N THR A 138 -10.44 -4.16 15.37
CA THR A 138 -9.98 -2.77 15.49
C THR A 138 -8.50 -2.52 15.79
N GLU A 139 -7.86 -3.32 16.62
CA GLU A 139 -6.47 -3.11 17.05
C GLU A 139 -5.44 -3.74 16.11
N LEU A 140 -5.89 -4.69 15.29
CA LEU A 140 -5.06 -5.52 14.41
C LEU A 140 -5.26 -5.18 12.92
N MET A 141 -5.96 -4.10 12.65
CA MET A 141 -6.24 -3.64 11.29
C MET A 141 -5.08 -2.82 10.74
N PHE A 142 -4.89 -2.89 9.44
CA PHE A 142 -4.11 -1.86 8.77
C PHE A 142 -4.78 -0.50 8.94
N THR A 143 -3.98 0.56 9.03
CA THR A 143 -4.52 1.93 9.03
C THR A 143 -5.33 2.17 7.76
N ASP A 144 -4.80 1.69 6.63
CA ASP A 144 -5.46 1.63 5.33
C ASP A 144 -4.68 0.71 4.37
N ASN A 145 -5.18 0.55 3.14
CA ASN A 145 -4.48 -0.24 2.12
C ASN A 145 -3.19 0.43 1.59
N ASP A 146 -2.87 1.67 1.96
CA ASP A 146 -1.57 2.27 1.65
C ASP A 146 -0.49 1.59 2.51
N GLU A 147 -0.74 1.39 3.83
CA GLU A 147 0.14 0.63 4.71
C GLU A 147 0.33 -0.80 4.20
N LEU A 148 -0.75 -1.49 3.86
CA LEU A 148 -0.70 -2.83 3.28
C LEU A 148 0.15 -2.86 2.01
N SER A 149 -0.02 -1.89 1.10
CA SER A 149 0.72 -1.84 -0.15
C SER A 149 2.22 -1.62 0.04
N GLY A 150 2.60 -0.83 1.04
CA GLY A 150 3.99 -0.64 1.45
C GLY A 150 4.63 -1.95 1.95
N LEU A 151 3.91 -2.66 2.83
CA LEU A 151 4.35 -3.96 3.34
C LEU A 151 4.51 -5.01 2.22
N ILE A 152 3.56 -5.06 1.29
CA ILE A 152 3.62 -5.95 0.12
C ILE A 152 4.80 -5.57 -0.79
N ALA A 153 5.02 -4.29 -1.06
CA ALA A 153 6.13 -3.82 -1.89
C ALA A 153 7.48 -4.23 -1.27
N SER A 154 7.61 -4.04 0.04
CA SER A 154 8.79 -4.42 0.82
C SER A 154 9.00 -5.94 0.84
N MET A 155 7.94 -6.71 1.13
CA MET A 155 7.99 -8.18 1.20
C MET A 155 8.35 -8.82 -0.12
N MET A 156 7.85 -8.27 -1.23
CA MET A 156 8.03 -8.81 -2.57
C MET A 156 9.23 -8.22 -3.32
N ASP A 157 10.06 -7.41 -2.66
CA ASP A 157 11.19 -6.70 -3.30
C ASP A 157 10.78 -5.98 -4.59
N ALA A 158 9.69 -5.23 -4.52
CA ALA A 158 9.23 -4.47 -5.66
C ALA A 158 10.23 -3.35 -6.00
N ARG A 159 10.40 -3.08 -7.29
CA ARG A 159 11.20 -1.93 -7.74
C ARG A 159 10.46 -0.62 -7.58
N THR A 160 9.13 -0.67 -7.70
CA THR A 160 8.27 0.51 -7.63
C THR A 160 6.95 0.17 -6.95
N LEU A 161 6.49 1.07 -6.08
CA LEU A 161 5.14 1.11 -5.55
C LEU A 161 4.42 2.31 -6.18
N ILE A 162 3.27 2.08 -6.82
CA ILE A 162 2.40 3.13 -7.35
C ILE A 162 1.13 3.17 -6.51
N ILE A 163 0.89 4.30 -5.85
CA ILE A 163 -0.32 4.55 -5.04
C ILE A 163 -1.25 5.43 -5.86
N LEU A 164 -2.32 4.83 -6.39
CA LEU A 164 -3.38 5.56 -7.07
C LEU A 164 -4.39 6.10 -6.08
N SER A 165 -4.50 7.41 -6.04
CA SER A 165 -5.39 8.20 -5.20
C SER A 165 -6.35 9.04 -6.07
N ASN A 166 -7.20 9.85 -5.45
CA ASN A 166 -8.08 10.81 -6.15
C ASN A 166 -7.46 12.20 -6.32
N ILE A 167 -6.17 12.35 -6.07
CA ILE A 167 -5.40 13.60 -6.21
C ILE A 167 -4.15 13.36 -7.06
N ASP A 168 -3.67 14.41 -7.70
CA ASP A 168 -2.56 14.33 -8.65
C ASP A 168 -1.18 14.07 -8.02
N GLY A 169 -1.09 14.15 -6.72
CA GLY A 169 0.15 13.99 -5.94
C GLY A 169 0.03 14.73 -4.61
N ILE A 170 1.15 14.98 -3.97
CA ILE A 170 1.24 15.79 -2.76
C ILE A 170 1.39 17.25 -3.17
N TYR A 171 0.57 18.11 -2.59
CA TYR A 171 0.61 19.55 -2.84
C TYR A 171 1.46 20.26 -1.77
N ASN A 172 2.03 21.41 -2.14
CA ASN A 172 2.74 22.30 -1.22
C ASN A 172 1.80 23.20 -0.39
N GLY A 173 0.51 22.93 -0.41
CA GLY A 173 -0.56 23.59 0.31
C GLY A 173 -1.89 22.88 0.08
N SER A 174 -3.01 23.50 0.45
CA SER A 174 -4.32 22.90 0.22
C SER A 174 -4.60 22.73 -1.28
N PRO A 175 -5.05 21.54 -1.74
CA PRO A 175 -5.41 21.32 -3.15
C PRO A 175 -6.53 22.24 -3.66
N SER A 176 -7.32 22.83 -2.75
CA SER A 176 -8.36 23.82 -3.09
C SER A 176 -7.81 25.24 -3.31
N ASN A 177 -6.56 25.50 -2.93
CA ASN A 177 -5.91 26.78 -3.21
C ASN A 177 -5.32 26.76 -4.64
N PRO A 178 -5.72 27.70 -5.53
CA PRO A 178 -5.21 27.78 -6.91
C PRO A 178 -3.69 27.92 -7.02
N ASP A 179 -3.04 28.50 -5.99
CA ASP A 179 -1.58 28.70 -5.97
C ASP A 179 -0.81 27.44 -5.55
N SER A 180 -1.52 26.42 -5.06
CA SER A 180 -0.89 25.16 -4.64
C SER A 180 -0.46 24.34 -5.85
N GLN A 181 0.77 23.87 -5.80
CA GLN A 181 1.37 23.05 -6.85
C GLN A 181 1.73 21.64 -6.32
N VAL A 182 1.68 20.66 -7.23
CA VAL A 182 2.13 19.30 -6.92
C VAL A 182 3.64 19.28 -6.73
N ILE A 183 4.08 18.77 -5.59
CA ILE A 183 5.49 18.48 -5.31
C ILE A 183 5.89 17.29 -6.16
N ARG A 184 6.68 17.53 -7.21
CA ARG A 184 7.03 16.51 -8.21
C ARG A 184 7.98 15.44 -7.64
N THR A 185 8.93 15.85 -6.80
CA THR A 185 9.98 14.96 -6.30
C THR A 185 10.24 15.22 -4.84
N VAL A 186 10.25 14.16 -4.06
CA VAL A 186 10.65 14.16 -2.65
C VAL A 186 11.98 13.42 -2.56
N ALA A 187 13.06 14.15 -2.32
CA ALA A 187 14.38 13.57 -2.13
C ALA A 187 14.45 12.76 -0.83
N HIS A 188 15.33 11.77 -0.81
CA HIS A 188 15.61 11.01 0.42
C HIS A 188 16.01 11.95 1.56
N GLY A 189 15.48 11.72 2.77
CA GLY A 189 15.76 12.53 3.97
C GLY A 189 15.05 13.90 4.02
N LYS A 190 14.34 14.35 2.97
CA LYS A 190 13.61 15.62 3.00
C LYS A 190 12.44 15.55 3.98
N ASP A 191 12.41 16.49 4.94
CA ASP A 191 11.25 16.63 5.82
C ASP A 191 10.04 17.19 5.05
N MET A 192 8.89 16.54 5.25
CA MET A 192 7.62 16.91 4.61
C MET A 192 6.59 17.42 5.63
N SER A 193 6.97 17.57 6.89
CA SER A 193 6.06 17.96 7.98
C SER A 193 5.42 19.33 7.75
N GLU A 194 6.11 20.25 7.10
CA GLU A 194 5.58 21.59 6.75
C GLU A 194 4.39 21.51 5.79
N TYR A 195 4.38 20.54 4.87
CA TYR A 195 3.33 20.39 3.86
C TYR A 195 2.13 19.55 4.33
N ILE A 196 2.27 18.90 5.49
CA ILE A 196 1.31 17.90 5.98
C ILE A 196 0.44 18.47 7.11
N GLN A 197 0.79 19.62 7.70
CA GLN A 197 0.17 20.15 8.93
C GLN A 197 -1.27 20.67 8.77
N ASP A 198 -1.74 20.98 7.58
CA ASP A 198 -3.00 21.74 7.39
C ASP A 198 -4.24 20.92 6.98
N GLU A 199 -4.16 19.61 6.77
CA GLU A 199 -5.35 18.85 6.36
C GLU A 199 -5.72 17.70 7.32
N LYS A 200 -6.56 18.01 8.31
CA LYS A 200 -7.54 17.04 8.81
C LYS A 200 -8.61 16.86 7.72
N SER A 201 -8.28 16.16 6.63
CA SER A 201 -9.25 15.88 5.58
C SER A 201 -10.33 14.94 6.12
N GLY A 202 -11.60 15.35 6.01
CA GLY A 202 -12.78 14.57 6.39
C GLY A 202 -13.05 13.33 5.53
N PHE A 203 -12.06 12.82 4.80
CA PHE A 203 -12.19 11.69 3.88
C PHE A 203 -11.24 10.54 4.23
N GLY A 204 -11.77 9.56 4.98
CA GLY A 204 -11.15 8.26 5.17
C GLY A 204 -10.08 8.20 6.27
N ARG A 205 -9.80 6.98 6.78
CA ARG A 205 -8.80 6.71 7.83
C ARG A 205 -7.36 6.94 7.38
N GLY A 206 -7.05 6.95 6.07
CA GLY A 206 -5.73 7.17 5.49
C GLY A 206 -5.63 8.56 4.85
N GLY A 207 -5.34 9.60 5.64
CA GLY A 207 -5.09 10.95 5.14
C GLY A 207 -3.78 11.08 4.37
N MET A 208 -3.49 12.28 3.86
CA MET A 208 -2.23 12.58 3.17
C MET A 208 -1.00 12.29 4.05
N ILE A 209 -1.10 12.55 5.35
CA ILE A 209 -0.06 12.26 6.36
C ILE A 209 0.35 10.79 6.30
N THR A 210 -0.62 9.88 6.32
CA THR A 210 -0.37 8.43 6.28
C THR A 210 0.29 8.03 4.98
N LYS A 211 -0.19 8.54 3.83
CA LYS A 211 0.41 8.28 2.51
C LYS A 211 1.87 8.73 2.44
N CYS A 212 2.16 9.94 2.91
CA CYS A 212 3.53 10.47 2.94
C CYS A 212 4.44 9.65 3.85
N SER A 213 3.97 9.28 5.04
CA SER A 213 4.73 8.48 5.99
C SER A 213 5.07 7.10 5.42
N ILE A 214 4.09 6.42 4.82
CA ILE A 214 4.29 5.12 4.18
C ILE A 214 5.21 5.23 2.97
N ALA A 215 4.97 6.22 2.09
CA ALA A 215 5.78 6.44 0.91
C ALA A 215 7.26 6.70 1.26
N ARG A 216 7.52 7.50 2.31
CA ARG A 216 8.87 7.74 2.82
C ARG A 216 9.50 6.46 3.34
N LYS A 217 8.81 5.73 4.23
CA LYS A 217 9.31 4.48 4.80
C LYS A 217 9.71 3.48 3.73
N VAL A 218 8.88 3.31 2.71
CA VAL A 218 9.14 2.40 1.59
C VAL A 218 10.28 2.89 0.70
N ALA A 219 10.39 4.22 0.49
CA ALA A 219 11.51 4.81 -0.24
C ALA A 219 12.84 4.66 0.50
N ASP A 220 12.84 4.76 1.83
CA ASP A 220 14.01 4.51 2.68
C ASP A 220 14.52 3.05 2.57
N GLU A 221 13.65 2.12 2.18
CA GLU A 221 13.98 0.71 1.92
C GLU A 221 14.51 0.44 0.49
N GLY A 222 14.72 1.48 -0.30
CA GLY A 222 15.25 1.41 -1.67
C GLY A 222 14.18 1.15 -2.74
N ILE A 223 12.91 1.37 -2.45
CA ILE A 223 11.79 1.19 -3.38
C ILE A 223 11.29 2.56 -3.85
N ARG A 224 11.23 2.78 -5.15
CA ARG A 224 10.64 3.99 -5.73
C ARG A 224 9.15 4.05 -5.40
N VAL A 225 8.64 5.15 -4.86
CA VAL A 225 7.21 5.31 -4.60
C VAL A 225 6.64 6.46 -5.41
N ILE A 226 5.51 6.21 -6.08
CA ILE A 226 4.80 7.20 -6.88
C ILE A 226 3.39 7.35 -6.32
N ILE A 227 2.96 8.58 -6.06
CA ILE A 227 1.57 8.92 -5.73
C ILE A 227 0.98 9.70 -6.89
N ALA A 228 -0.13 9.20 -7.45
CA ALA A 228 -0.75 9.78 -8.64
C ALA A 228 -2.29 9.65 -8.61
N ASN A 229 -2.95 10.39 -9.50
CA ASN A 229 -4.39 10.38 -9.62
C ASN A 229 -4.89 9.23 -10.48
N GLY A 230 -5.45 8.19 -9.84
CA GLY A 230 -6.01 7.03 -10.52
C GLY A 230 -7.29 7.32 -11.34
N ARG A 231 -7.80 8.57 -11.29
CA ARG A 231 -8.94 8.99 -12.12
C ARG A 231 -8.52 9.60 -13.45
N ARG A 232 -7.22 9.90 -13.64
CA ARG A 232 -6.71 10.33 -14.93
C ARG A 232 -6.64 9.16 -15.89
N ASP A 233 -6.92 9.45 -17.16
CA ASP A 233 -6.84 8.44 -18.20
C ASP A 233 -5.38 8.06 -18.45
N ASP A 234 -5.16 6.79 -18.75
CA ASP A 234 -3.87 6.19 -19.05
C ASP A 234 -2.76 6.49 -18.01
N ILE A 235 -3.15 6.72 -16.76
CA ILE A 235 -2.20 7.17 -15.72
C ILE A 235 -1.02 6.22 -15.55
N LEU A 236 -1.24 4.90 -15.51
CA LEU A 236 -0.17 3.92 -15.34
C LEU A 236 0.75 3.87 -16.57
N ILE A 237 0.16 3.97 -17.76
CA ILE A 237 0.92 4.02 -19.02
C ILE A 237 1.77 5.28 -19.05
N ASN A 238 1.19 6.41 -18.75
CA ASN A 238 1.85 7.72 -18.77
C ASN A 238 2.95 7.84 -17.71
N LEU A 239 2.77 7.26 -16.51
CA LEU A 239 3.80 7.22 -15.48
C LEU A 239 5.05 6.44 -15.91
N ILE A 240 4.92 5.45 -16.80
CA ILE A 240 6.01 4.64 -17.31
C ILE A 240 6.61 5.24 -18.59
N SER A 241 5.74 5.67 -19.52
CA SER A 241 6.17 6.12 -20.87
C SER A 241 6.59 7.59 -20.91
N SER A 242 5.95 8.45 -20.11
CA SER A 242 6.12 9.91 -20.13
C SER A 242 6.05 10.52 -18.73
N PRO A 243 6.91 10.07 -17.78
CA PRO A 243 6.82 10.50 -16.38
C PRO A 243 7.00 12.00 -16.20
N GLN A 244 7.78 12.66 -17.04
CA GLN A 244 8.05 14.10 -16.92
C GLN A 244 6.81 14.96 -17.16
N SER A 245 5.95 14.57 -18.11
CA SER A 245 4.71 15.28 -18.45
C SER A 245 3.51 14.86 -17.58
N THR A 246 3.61 13.74 -16.87
CA THR A 246 2.54 13.20 -16.04
C THR A 246 2.58 13.79 -14.64
N LEU A 247 1.49 14.39 -14.16
CA LEU A 247 1.42 14.90 -12.80
C LEU A 247 1.43 13.75 -11.79
N HIS A 248 2.40 13.77 -10.90
CA HIS A 248 2.55 12.82 -9.78
C HIS A 248 3.57 13.34 -8.78
N THR A 249 3.63 12.75 -7.62
CA THR A 249 4.73 12.90 -6.66
C THR A 249 5.55 11.63 -6.63
N GLU A 250 6.85 11.75 -6.83
CA GLU A 250 7.82 10.67 -6.71
C GLU A 250 8.66 10.81 -5.45
N PHE A 251 8.71 9.76 -4.63
CA PHE A 251 9.69 9.61 -3.55
C PHE A 251 10.89 8.85 -4.10
N VAL A 252 12.03 9.52 -4.06
CA VAL A 252 13.29 8.96 -4.56
C VAL A 252 13.77 7.87 -3.60
N PRO A 253 14.05 6.65 -4.10
CA PRO A 253 14.50 5.56 -3.26
C PRO A 253 15.89 5.86 -2.66
N ASN A 254 16.11 5.36 -1.43
CA ASN A 254 17.45 5.31 -0.86
C ASN A 254 18.36 4.47 -1.78
N ALA A 255 19.58 4.94 -1.99
CA ALA A 255 20.58 4.24 -2.79
C ALA A 255 21.17 3.01 -2.07
N ASP A 256 21.08 2.98 -0.73
CA ASP A 256 21.61 1.89 0.08
C ASP A 256 20.74 0.62 -0.04
N ASN A 257 21.40 -0.51 -0.23
CA ASN A 257 20.71 -1.79 -0.34
C ASN A 257 20.34 -2.32 1.07
N VAL A 258 19.06 -2.27 1.39
CA VAL A 258 18.52 -2.77 2.65
C VAL A 258 18.16 -4.26 2.51
N SER A 259 18.73 -5.13 3.35
CA SER A 259 18.44 -6.56 3.32
C SER A 259 16.99 -6.87 3.70
N ASN A 260 16.42 -7.96 3.15
CA ASN A 260 15.04 -8.37 3.40
C ASN A 260 14.71 -8.63 4.89
N VAL A 261 15.71 -9.03 5.67
CA VAL A 261 15.55 -9.20 7.12
C VAL A 261 15.39 -7.83 7.79
N LYS A 262 16.20 -6.84 7.41
CA LYS A 262 16.08 -5.48 7.94
C LYS A 262 14.75 -4.83 7.53
N LYS A 263 14.31 -5.02 6.28
CA LYS A 263 13.00 -4.56 5.81
C LYS A 263 11.87 -5.15 6.67
N TRP A 264 11.88 -6.47 6.90
CA TRP A 264 10.88 -7.13 7.75
C TRP A 264 10.91 -6.57 9.18
N ILE A 265 12.08 -6.41 9.80
CA ILE A 265 12.23 -5.86 11.16
C ILE A 265 11.69 -4.42 11.22
N ALA A 266 11.96 -3.59 10.24
CA ALA A 266 11.48 -2.20 10.18
C ALA A 266 9.94 -2.11 10.19
N HIS A 267 9.26 -3.11 9.62
CA HIS A 267 7.79 -3.19 9.62
C HIS A 267 7.22 -3.91 10.85
N SER A 268 8.03 -4.58 11.65
CA SER A 268 7.58 -5.31 12.84
C SER A 268 7.47 -4.45 14.12
N GLY A 269 7.82 -3.18 14.07
CA GLY A 269 7.86 -2.29 15.23
C GLY A 269 6.53 -2.17 15.98
N SER A 270 5.38 -2.25 15.30
CA SER A 270 4.05 -2.27 15.93
C SER A 270 3.72 -3.59 16.64
N PHE A 271 4.55 -4.61 16.52
CA PHE A 271 4.40 -5.93 17.14
C PHE A 271 5.45 -6.20 18.22
N ALA A 272 6.19 -5.17 18.65
CA ALA A 272 7.16 -5.29 19.72
C ALA A 272 6.47 -5.80 20.99
N LYS A 273 6.99 -6.89 21.57
CA LYS A 273 6.44 -7.51 22.79
C LYS A 273 7.04 -6.93 24.08
N GLY A 274 8.05 -6.04 23.95
CA GLY A 274 8.73 -5.43 25.06
C GLY A 274 9.78 -4.43 24.58
N ALA A 275 10.49 -3.83 25.53
CA ALA A 275 11.57 -2.89 25.28
C ALA A 275 12.81 -3.32 26.06
N VAL A 276 13.96 -3.24 25.41
CA VAL A 276 15.26 -3.47 26.06
C VAL A 276 15.93 -2.11 26.25
N HIS A 277 16.21 -1.77 27.49
CA HIS A 277 16.96 -0.57 27.81
C HIS A 277 18.47 -0.86 27.80
N VAL A 278 19.22 -0.02 27.12
CA VAL A 278 20.66 -0.18 26.97
C VAL A 278 21.40 1.04 27.53
N ASN A 279 22.63 0.85 28.00
CA ASN A 279 23.47 1.96 28.44
C ASN A 279 23.95 2.81 27.25
N SER A 280 24.46 4.01 27.53
CA SER A 280 24.89 4.98 26.50
C SER A 280 25.94 4.41 25.54
N ARG A 281 26.87 3.60 26.03
CA ARG A 281 27.92 2.96 25.22
C ARG A 281 27.40 1.94 24.25
N ALA A 282 26.42 1.11 24.69
CA ALA A 282 25.74 0.16 23.83
C ALA A 282 24.86 0.88 22.80
N ALA A 283 24.17 1.96 23.21
CA ALA A 283 23.37 2.78 22.30
C ALA A 283 24.22 3.42 21.19
N GLU A 284 25.39 3.94 21.52
CA GLU A 284 26.33 4.52 20.56
C GLU A 284 26.85 3.45 19.58
N ALA A 285 27.25 2.28 20.08
CA ALA A 285 27.69 1.17 19.27
C ALA A 285 26.60 0.70 18.29
N LEU A 286 25.33 0.58 18.74
CA LEU A 286 24.20 0.21 17.90
C LEU A 286 23.90 1.27 16.81
N ARG A 287 24.04 2.57 17.16
CA ARG A 287 23.84 3.67 16.20
C ARG A 287 24.97 3.83 15.18
N SER A 288 26.14 3.28 15.47
CA SER A 288 27.32 3.41 14.59
C SER A 288 27.19 2.68 13.24
N GLY A 289 26.11 1.91 13.01
CA GLY A 289 25.90 1.11 11.81
C GLY A 289 26.83 -0.10 11.67
N ARG A 290 27.72 -0.35 12.64
CA ARG A 290 28.59 -1.51 12.65
C ARG A 290 27.81 -2.76 13.08
N ALA A 291 28.22 -3.91 12.58
CA ALA A 291 27.70 -5.18 13.05
C ALA A 291 28.18 -5.43 14.50
N VAL A 292 27.29 -5.27 15.46
CA VAL A 292 27.56 -5.44 16.88
C VAL A 292 26.58 -6.41 17.50
N SER A 293 27.00 -7.19 18.49
CA SER A 293 26.13 -8.01 19.32
C SER A 293 25.81 -7.26 20.61
N LEU A 294 24.53 -7.28 21.00
CA LEU A 294 24.10 -6.74 22.28
C LEU A 294 24.46 -7.76 23.39
N LEU A 295 25.45 -7.41 24.18
CA LEU A 295 25.88 -8.23 25.33
C LEU A 295 25.09 -7.83 26.57
N MET A 296 24.95 -8.78 27.50
CA MET A 296 24.25 -8.55 28.78
C MET A 296 24.79 -7.33 29.56
N VAL A 297 26.09 -7.07 29.48
CA VAL A 297 26.75 -5.92 30.10
C VAL A 297 26.29 -4.56 29.56
N GLY A 298 25.74 -4.55 28.34
CA GLY A 298 25.18 -3.37 27.69
C GLY A 298 23.69 -3.15 27.97
N VAL A 299 23.02 -4.15 28.56
CA VAL A 299 21.56 -4.13 28.85
C VAL A 299 21.38 -3.67 30.29
N THR A 300 20.53 -2.68 30.49
CA THR A 300 20.23 -2.14 31.85
C THR A 300 18.88 -2.64 32.36
N VAL A 301 17.92 -2.88 31.47
CA VAL A 301 16.59 -3.43 31.77
C VAL A 301 16.10 -4.26 30.58
N VAL A 302 15.41 -5.35 30.86
CA VAL A 302 14.77 -6.23 29.88
C VAL A 302 13.26 -6.22 30.08
#